data_6b0632dbc6c72862d8fcfca0f37cae3a
#
_entry.id   6b0632dbc6c72862d8fcfca0f37cae3a
#
_cell.length_a   1.000
_cell.length_b   1.000
_cell.length_c   1.000
_cell.angle_alpha   90.00
_cell.angle_beta   90.00
_cell.angle_gamma   90.00
#
_symmetry.space_group_name_H-M   'P 1'
#
loop_
_entity.id
_entity.type
_entity.pdbx_description
1 polymer ?
#
loop_
_entity_poly.entity_id
_entity_poly.type
_entity_poly.pdbx_seq_one_letter_code
_entity_poly.pdbx_strand_id
1 'polypeptide(L)'
;HYDLSHINTFSTGMSNGGDLSYLLACDASTAFRAVGPVAGIMMEWIYDSCDPENPMPILEIHGTNDNISWWDGDLEDEDGWGPYIGVDTAIQFWSEVNNCTITVLDTLADINTSDGSYVVSENYQSLSNNNEVWLYKVIDGGHDWPGVWGNMDINASELVWNFFNDFSLIYYIGDIDYNGSIDIGDILLLSDEIFLNTNYNFLSDLNNDNTVDIN
;
A
#
# COMPACT_ATOMS: atom_id res chain seq x y z
N HIS A 1 21.41 14.86 -3.91
CA HIS A 1 20.80 13.55 -4.10
C HIS A 1 20.51 12.99 -2.72
N TYR A 2 19.28 12.58 -2.47
CA TYR A 2 18.90 11.81 -1.28
C TYR A 2 18.95 10.35 -1.70
N ASP A 3 19.71 9.52 -0.98
CA ASP A 3 19.65 8.07 -1.15
C ASP A 3 18.32 7.60 -0.54
N LEU A 4 17.31 7.46 -1.39
CA LEU A 4 16.00 6.97 -1.01
C LEU A 4 16.02 5.43 -1.09
N SER A 5 15.46 4.79 -0.09
CA SER A 5 15.29 3.35 -0.10
C SER A 5 14.29 2.96 -1.19
N HIS A 6 14.73 2.20 -2.18
CA HIS A 6 13.86 1.69 -3.25
C HIS A 6 12.87 0.63 -2.77
N ILE A 7 13.10 0.03 -1.61
CA ILE A 7 12.32 -1.09 -1.09
C ILE A 7 11.40 -0.72 0.08
N ASN A 8 11.50 0.52 0.61
CA ASN A 8 10.56 1.11 1.57
C ASN A 8 9.97 2.41 1.01
N THR A 9 9.56 2.38 -0.25
CA THR A 9 8.84 3.47 -0.87
C THR A 9 7.34 3.15 -0.85
N PHE A 10 6.56 4.10 -0.36
CA PHE A 10 5.12 3.96 -0.17
C PHE A 10 4.39 5.10 -0.88
N SER A 11 3.13 4.87 -1.26
CA SER A 11 2.28 5.92 -1.82
C SER A 11 0.99 6.03 -1.04
N THR A 12 0.59 7.25 -0.73
CA THR A 12 -0.71 7.57 -0.16
C THR A 12 -1.19 8.91 -0.66
N GLY A 13 -2.47 9.11 -0.61
CA GLY A 13 -3.08 10.38 -0.92
C GLY A 13 -4.60 10.29 -0.85
N MET A 14 -5.24 11.44 -0.84
CA MET A 14 -6.69 11.54 -0.85
C MET A 14 -7.20 11.83 -2.26
N SER A 15 -8.41 11.30 -2.59
CA SER A 15 -9.06 11.60 -3.86
C SER A 15 -8.13 11.25 -5.03
N ASN A 16 -7.83 12.17 -5.93
CA ASN A 16 -6.87 11.97 -7.03
C ASN A 16 -5.50 11.44 -6.58
N GLY A 17 -5.07 11.71 -5.34
CA GLY A 17 -3.86 11.14 -4.75
C GLY A 17 -4.02 9.67 -4.42
N GLY A 18 -5.21 9.24 -4.04
CA GLY A 18 -5.59 7.84 -3.87
C GLY A 18 -5.65 7.10 -5.22
N ASP A 19 -6.26 7.74 -6.24
CA ASP A 19 -6.32 7.21 -7.60
C ASP A 19 -4.93 6.98 -8.18
N LEU A 20 -4.02 7.96 -7.97
CA LEU A 20 -2.60 7.80 -8.33
C LEU A 20 -1.94 6.65 -7.58
N SER A 21 -2.29 6.44 -6.31
CA SER A 21 -1.73 5.33 -5.54
C SER A 21 -2.15 3.96 -6.10
N TYR A 22 -3.39 3.81 -6.56
CA TYR A 22 -3.82 2.62 -7.29
C TYR A 22 -3.09 2.43 -8.61
N LEU A 23 -2.91 3.51 -9.39
CA LEU A 23 -2.12 3.45 -10.63
C LEU A 23 -0.68 2.99 -10.36
N LEU A 24 -0.04 3.53 -9.33
CA LEU A 24 1.33 3.14 -8.96
C LEU A 24 1.41 1.68 -8.49
N ALA A 25 0.37 1.19 -7.81
CA ALA A 25 0.29 -0.22 -7.44
C ALA A 25 0.21 -1.14 -8.66
N CYS A 26 -0.47 -0.75 -9.74
CA CYS A 26 -0.55 -1.50 -10.98
C CYS A 26 0.73 -1.39 -11.83
N ASP A 27 1.18 -0.15 -12.10
CA ASP A 27 2.19 0.12 -13.13
C ASP A 27 3.63 0.16 -12.59
N ALA A 28 3.80 0.33 -11.29
CA ALA A 28 5.09 0.51 -10.64
C ALA A 28 5.28 -0.38 -9.39
N SER A 29 4.68 -1.57 -9.39
CA SER A 29 4.69 -2.51 -8.27
C SER A 29 6.08 -2.95 -7.81
N THR A 30 7.10 -2.79 -8.66
CA THR A 30 8.51 -3.05 -8.29
C THR A 30 9.16 -1.87 -7.56
N ALA A 31 8.58 -0.66 -7.64
CA ALA A 31 9.12 0.56 -7.05
C ALA A 31 8.46 0.93 -5.71
N PHE A 32 7.29 0.37 -5.44
CA PHE A 32 6.51 0.64 -4.22
C PHE A 32 6.32 -0.63 -3.41
N ARG A 33 6.42 -0.48 -2.08
CA ARG A 33 6.25 -1.60 -1.14
C ARG A 33 4.80 -1.80 -0.73
N ALA A 34 4.05 -0.72 -0.55
CA ALA A 34 2.63 -0.72 -0.27
C ALA A 34 2.01 0.62 -0.65
N VAL A 35 0.69 0.65 -0.82
CA VAL A 35 -0.06 1.88 -1.07
C VAL A 35 -1.24 2.01 -0.10
N GLY A 36 -1.59 3.26 0.22
CA GLY A 36 -2.67 3.58 1.16
C GLY A 36 -3.58 4.70 0.61
N PRO A 37 -4.44 4.44 -0.38
CA PRO A 37 -5.43 5.40 -0.83
C PRO A 37 -6.43 5.79 0.28
N VAL A 38 -6.89 7.05 0.25
CA VAL A 38 -7.96 7.57 1.12
C VAL A 38 -8.98 8.29 0.24
N ALA A 39 -10.23 7.84 0.27
CA ALA A 39 -11.30 8.32 -0.60
C ALA A 39 -10.88 8.35 -2.09
N GLY A 40 -10.04 7.39 -2.48
CA GLY A 40 -9.55 7.20 -3.83
C GLY A 40 -10.43 6.24 -4.62
N ILE A 41 -10.35 6.32 -5.95
CA ILE A 41 -11.06 5.44 -6.86
C ILE A 41 -10.09 4.73 -7.81
N MET A 42 -10.42 3.50 -8.15
CA MET A 42 -9.70 2.77 -9.19
C MET A 42 -10.43 2.96 -10.51
N MET A 43 -9.87 3.81 -11.39
CA MET A 43 -10.46 4.09 -12.71
C MET A 43 -10.59 2.79 -13.50
N GLU A 44 -11.66 2.67 -14.31
CA GLU A 44 -11.91 1.48 -15.13
C GLU A 44 -10.71 1.12 -16.00
N TRP A 45 -10.06 2.10 -16.63
CA TRP A 45 -8.89 1.87 -17.48
C TRP A 45 -7.67 1.37 -16.70
N ILE A 46 -7.54 1.74 -15.40
CA ILE A 46 -6.50 1.18 -14.51
C ILE A 46 -6.85 -0.27 -14.20
N TYR A 47 -8.10 -0.53 -13.79
CA TYR A 47 -8.58 -1.85 -13.44
C TYR A 47 -8.43 -2.86 -14.59
N ASP A 48 -8.85 -2.48 -15.80
CA ASP A 48 -8.82 -3.34 -16.98
C ASP A 48 -7.40 -3.71 -17.45
N SER A 49 -6.42 -2.87 -17.13
CA SER A 49 -5.01 -3.07 -17.54
C SER A 49 -4.09 -3.48 -16.39
N CYS A 50 -4.60 -3.57 -15.16
CA CYS A 50 -3.81 -3.83 -13.97
C CYS A 50 -3.31 -5.28 -13.92
N ASP A 51 -2.01 -5.45 -14.11
CA ASP A 51 -1.31 -6.74 -14.01
C ASP A 51 0.03 -6.51 -13.29
N PRO A 52 0.00 -6.28 -11.96
CA PRO A 52 1.20 -5.90 -11.22
C PRO A 52 2.23 -7.04 -11.21
N GLU A 53 3.48 -6.72 -11.51
CA GLU A 53 4.59 -7.69 -11.48
C GLU A 53 4.74 -8.32 -10.09
N ASN A 54 4.55 -7.52 -9.03
CA ASN A 54 4.58 -7.98 -7.65
C ASN A 54 3.26 -7.66 -6.94
N PRO A 55 2.59 -8.64 -6.32
CA PRO A 55 1.53 -8.37 -5.37
C PRO A 55 2.01 -7.46 -4.25
N MET A 56 1.18 -6.54 -3.77
CA MET A 56 1.57 -5.63 -2.70
C MET A 56 0.43 -5.36 -1.71
N PRO A 57 0.76 -5.02 -0.46
CA PRO A 57 -0.22 -4.59 0.52
C PRO A 57 -0.97 -3.32 0.10
N ILE A 58 -2.29 -3.33 0.29
CA ILE A 58 -3.18 -2.20 -0.02
C ILE A 58 -3.96 -1.83 1.25
N LEU A 59 -4.01 -0.54 1.57
CA LEU A 59 -4.93 0.03 2.55
C LEU A 59 -5.89 0.97 1.83
N GLU A 60 -7.19 0.81 2.00
CA GLU A 60 -8.20 1.78 1.58
C GLU A 60 -8.98 2.30 2.78
N ILE A 61 -9.19 3.61 2.86
CA ILE A 61 -10.08 4.27 3.82
C ILE A 61 -11.11 5.04 3.02
N HIS A 62 -12.40 4.66 3.12
CA HIS A 62 -13.43 5.25 2.25
C HIS A 62 -14.77 5.40 2.96
N GLY A 63 -15.45 6.52 2.71
CA GLY A 63 -16.79 6.78 3.20
C GLY A 63 -17.87 6.12 2.33
N THR A 64 -18.83 5.41 2.94
CA THR A 64 -19.89 4.73 2.16
C THR A 64 -20.92 5.72 1.59
N ASN A 65 -20.93 6.97 2.07
CA ASN A 65 -21.78 8.04 1.58
C ASN A 65 -20.95 9.17 0.92
N ASP A 66 -19.78 8.79 0.37
CA ASP A 66 -18.94 9.70 -0.40
C ASP A 66 -19.69 10.13 -1.66
N ASN A 67 -19.89 11.43 -1.82
CA ASN A 67 -20.64 12.03 -2.93
C ASN A 67 -19.73 12.61 -4.01
N ILE A 68 -18.43 12.37 -3.93
CA ILE A 68 -17.41 12.77 -4.91
C ILE A 68 -16.81 11.51 -5.56
N SER A 69 -16.26 10.62 -4.74
CA SER A 69 -15.73 9.32 -5.15
C SER A 69 -16.72 8.27 -4.68
N TRP A 70 -17.69 7.91 -5.50
CA TRP A 70 -18.83 7.10 -5.06
C TRP A 70 -18.40 5.69 -4.67
N TRP A 71 -18.94 5.23 -3.54
CA TRP A 71 -18.67 3.87 -3.02
C TRP A 71 -18.97 2.77 -4.06
N ASP A 72 -20.11 2.89 -4.75
CA ASP A 72 -20.57 1.90 -5.72
C ASP A 72 -19.88 2.01 -7.09
N GLY A 73 -18.99 3.03 -7.26
CA GLY A 73 -18.39 3.35 -8.55
C GLY A 73 -19.32 4.11 -9.49
N ASP A 74 -18.79 4.47 -10.65
CA ASP A 74 -19.53 5.18 -11.71
C ASP A 74 -19.02 4.74 -13.09
N LEU A 75 -19.50 3.62 -13.59
CA LEU A 75 -19.12 3.10 -14.91
C LEU A 75 -19.79 3.85 -16.07
N GLU A 76 -20.84 4.61 -15.78
CA GLU A 76 -21.56 5.41 -16.77
C GLU A 76 -21.04 6.84 -16.89
N ASP A 77 -20.04 7.21 -16.07
CA ASP A 77 -19.44 8.57 -16.04
C ASP A 77 -20.47 9.68 -15.79
N GLU A 78 -21.39 9.45 -14.84
CA GLU A 78 -22.45 10.39 -14.51
C GLU A 78 -21.93 11.65 -13.81
N ASP A 79 -20.86 11.52 -13.01
CA ASP A 79 -20.23 12.61 -12.28
C ASP A 79 -19.15 13.35 -13.11
N GLY A 80 -18.71 12.78 -14.25
CA GLY A 80 -17.80 13.41 -15.20
C GLY A 80 -16.30 13.32 -14.85
N TRP A 81 -15.92 12.38 -13.95
CA TRP A 81 -14.51 12.10 -13.62
C TRP A 81 -13.87 11.04 -14.53
N GLY A 82 -14.67 10.39 -15.36
CA GLY A 82 -14.36 9.19 -16.11
C GLY A 82 -14.81 7.92 -15.39
N PRO A 83 -15.07 6.81 -16.11
CA PRO A 83 -15.56 5.59 -15.52
C PRO A 83 -14.62 5.01 -14.48
N TYR A 84 -15.16 4.55 -13.33
CA TYR A 84 -14.41 3.89 -12.26
C TYR A 84 -15.25 2.81 -11.57
N ILE A 85 -14.55 1.79 -11.06
CA ILE A 85 -15.17 0.67 -10.33
C ILE A 85 -15.47 1.05 -8.89
N GLY A 86 -16.43 0.35 -8.29
CA GLY A 86 -16.76 0.52 -6.87
C GLY A 86 -15.65 0.02 -5.94
N VAL A 87 -15.63 0.56 -4.73
CA VAL A 87 -14.64 0.25 -3.69
C VAL A 87 -14.59 -1.25 -3.39
N ASP A 88 -15.74 -1.89 -3.16
CA ASP A 88 -15.79 -3.34 -2.89
C ASP A 88 -15.19 -4.16 -4.05
N THR A 89 -15.35 -3.72 -5.31
CA THR A 89 -14.76 -4.37 -6.48
C THR A 89 -13.23 -4.22 -6.51
N ALA A 90 -12.73 -3.03 -6.20
CA ALA A 90 -11.30 -2.77 -6.11
C ALA A 90 -10.64 -3.59 -4.98
N ILE A 91 -11.27 -3.67 -3.82
CA ILE A 91 -10.80 -4.48 -2.69
C ILE A 91 -10.81 -5.98 -3.03
N GLN A 92 -11.86 -6.47 -3.69
CA GLN A 92 -11.90 -7.86 -4.14
C GLN A 92 -10.77 -8.15 -5.13
N PHE A 93 -10.55 -7.29 -6.13
CA PHE A 93 -9.45 -7.43 -7.10
C PHE A 93 -8.10 -7.55 -6.41
N TRP A 94 -7.77 -6.63 -5.51
CA TRP A 94 -6.48 -6.67 -4.80
C TRP A 94 -6.36 -7.86 -3.84
N SER A 95 -7.47 -8.31 -3.26
CA SER A 95 -7.49 -9.52 -2.44
C SER A 95 -7.18 -10.77 -3.28
N GLU A 96 -7.67 -10.83 -4.51
CA GLU A 96 -7.38 -11.92 -5.45
C GLU A 96 -5.91 -11.85 -5.93
N VAL A 97 -5.39 -10.67 -6.30
CA VAL A 97 -3.99 -10.46 -6.67
C VAL A 97 -3.05 -10.90 -5.54
N ASN A 98 -3.39 -10.58 -4.29
CA ASN A 98 -2.60 -10.93 -3.11
C ASN A 98 -2.82 -12.38 -2.62
N ASN A 99 -3.70 -13.16 -3.26
CA ASN A 99 -4.10 -14.51 -2.83
C ASN A 99 -4.62 -14.53 -1.39
N CYS A 100 -5.42 -13.55 -1.00
CA CYS A 100 -6.07 -13.51 0.31
C CYS A 100 -7.16 -14.57 0.39
N THR A 101 -7.14 -15.35 1.47
CA THR A 101 -8.09 -16.46 1.70
C THR A 101 -8.79 -16.38 3.05
N ILE A 102 -8.38 -15.43 3.88
CA ILE A 102 -8.97 -15.18 5.21
C ILE A 102 -9.47 -13.74 5.21
N THR A 103 -10.64 -13.51 5.78
CA THR A 103 -11.18 -12.17 6.05
C THR A 103 -11.47 -12.05 7.53
N VAL A 104 -10.92 -11.02 8.15
CA VAL A 104 -11.20 -10.64 9.54
C VAL A 104 -12.00 -9.34 9.52
N LEU A 105 -13.16 -9.36 10.19
CA LEU A 105 -14.06 -8.21 10.28
C LEU A 105 -14.08 -7.71 11.72
N ASP A 106 -14.04 -6.40 11.91
CA ASP A 106 -14.23 -5.76 13.20
C ASP A 106 -15.03 -4.48 13.05
N THR A 107 -15.86 -4.16 14.04
CA THR A 107 -16.54 -2.87 14.14
C THR A 107 -15.84 -2.07 15.23
N LEU A 108 -15.19 -0.98 14.82
CA LEU A 108 -14.45 -0.14 15.74
C LEU A 108 -15.37 0.63 16.68
N ALA A 109 -14.83 1.08 17.83
CA ALA A 109 -15.61 1.87 18.75
C ALA A 109 -15.98 3.23 18.13
N ASP A 110 -17.27 3.52 18.10
CA ASP A 110 -17.79 4.86 17.78
C ASP A 110 -17.55 5.78 18.97
N ILE A 111 -16.41 6.47 18.96
CA ILE A 111 -15.97 7.38 20.02
C ILE A 111 -16.49 8.79 19.86
N ASN A 112 -16.89 9.18 18.66
CA ASN A 112 -17.50 10.47 18.37
C ASN A 112 -18.91 10.32 17.76
N THR A 113 -19.86 9.85 18.54
CA THR A 113 -21.26 9.64 18.14
C THR A 113 -21.95 10.87 17.53
N SER A 114 -21.30 12.04 17.48
CA SER A 114 -21.87 13.28 16.96
C SER A 114 -21.54 13.56 15.50
N ASP A 115 -20.59 12.84 14.91
CA ASP A 115 -20.24 13.02 13.49
C ASP A 115 -21.17 12.24 12.53
N GLY A 116 -21.97 11.31 13.08
CA GLY A 116 -23.01 10.58 12.35
C GLY A 116 -22.47 9.40 11.52
N SER A 117 -21.23 9.00 11.76
CA SER A 117 -20.57 7.90 11.07
C SER A 117 -19.92 6.94 12.07
N TYR A 118 -19.58 5.73 11.62
CA TYR A 118 -18.79 4.78 12.39
C TYR A 118 -17.94 3.92 11.44
N VAL A 119 -16.98 3.17 11.98
CA VAL A 119 -16.00 2.45 11.15
C VAL A 119 -16.11 0.94 11.30
N VAL A 120 -16.15 0.26 10.17
CA VAL A 120 -15.94 -1.19 10.06
C VAL A 120 -14.63 -1.43 9.35
N SER A 121 -13.74 -2.23 9.95
CA SER A 121 -12.51 -2.69 9.31
C SER A 121 -12.68 -4.09 8.75
N GLU A 122 -12.14 -4.28 7.56
CA GLU A 122 -12.05 -5.57 6.88
C GLU A 122 -10.59 -5.82 6.53
N ASN A 123 -10.00 -6.87 7.09
CA ASN A 123 -8.62 -7.25 6.81
C ASN A 123 -8.61 -8.58 6.08
N TYR A 124 -8.13 -8.56 4.84
CA TYR A 124 -7.99 -9.70 3.95
C TYR A 124 -6.55 -10.18 3.99
N GLN A 125 -6.35 -11.42 4.40
CA GLN A 125 -5.04 -12.00 4.68
C GLN A 125 -4.74 -13.18 3.77
N SER A 126 -3.48 -13.27 3.35
CA SER A 126 -2.97 -14.42 2.61
C SER A 126 -2.23 -15.39 3.54
N LEU A 127 -2.44 -16.69 3.35
CA LEU A 127 -1.64 -17.74 4.01
C LEU A 127 -0.33 -18.04 3.27
N SER A 128 -0.18 -17.55 2.04
CA SER A 128 0.95 -17.87 1.16
C SER A 128 2.01 -16.77 1.10
N ASN A 129 1.67 -15.57 1.50
CA ASN A 129 2.56 -14.41 1.52
C ASN A 129 2.10 -13.42 2.61
N ASN A 130 2.85 -12.38 2.84
CA ASN A 130 2.53 -11.36 3.85
C ASN A 130 1.81 -10.14 3.25
N ASN A 131 1.31 -10.22 2.01
CA ASN A 131 0.57 -9.12 1.44
C ASN A 131 -0.89 -9.20 1.88
N GLU A 132 -1.38 -8.12 2.46
CA GLU A 132 -2.75 -8.01 2.97
C GLU A 132 -3.48 -6.88 2.25
N VAL A 133 -4.81 -6.90 2.33
CA VAL A 133 -5.65 -5.79 1.89
C VAL A 133 -6.50 -5.36 3.08
N TRP A 134 -6.36 -4.10 3.49
CA TRP A 134 -7.09 -3.52 4.61
C TRP A 134 -8.08 -2.49 4.10
N LEU A 135 -9.34 -2.65 4.45
CA LEU A 135 -10.39 -1.69 4.16
C LEU A 135 -10.93 -1.12 5.48
N TYR A 136 -10.87 0.19 5.62
CA TYR A 136 -11.60 0.92 6.66
C TYR A 136 -12.82 1.59 6.02
N LYS A 137 -13.94 0.93 6.18
CA LYS A 137 -15.24 1.35 5.67
C LYS A 137 -15.86 2.33 6.66
N VAL A 138 -15.89 3.61 6.32
CA VAL A 138 -16.52 4.65 7.14
C VAL A 138 -18.00 4.69 6.77
N ILE A 139 -18.81 4.00 7.56
CA ILE A 139 -20.26 3.92 7.33
C ILE A 139 -20.90 5.30 7.53
N ASP A 140 -21.70 5.73 6.55
CA ASP A 140 -22.29 7.07 6.45
C ASP A 140 -21.25 8.21 6.36
N GLY A 141 -19.96 7.90 6.24
CA GLY A 141 -18.89 8.88 6.00
C GLY A 141 -18.89 9.42 4.57
N GLY A 142 -18.43 10.64 4.40
CA GLY A 142 -18.32 11.35 3.12
C GLY A 142 -16.92 11.29 2.50
N HIS A 143 -16.65 12.30 1.64
CA HIS A 143 -15.34 12.50 1.01
C HIS A 143 -14.37 13.17 2.00
N ASP A 144 -13.82 12.37 2.91
CA ASP A 144 -13.18 12.86 4.10
C ASP A 144 -11.76 12.32 4.28
N TRP A 145 -10.95 13.03 5.08
CA TRP A 145 -9.73 12.52 5.68
C TRP A 145 -10.00 12.27 7.17
N PRO A 146 -10.41 11.07 7.58
CA PRO A 146 -10.79 10.76 8.96
C PRO A 146 -9.74 11.19 9.99
N GLY A 147 -10.20 11.75 11.11
CA GLY A 147 -9.35 12.29 12.15
C GLY A 147 -8.90 13.74 11.93
N VAL A 148 -9.20 14.34 10.76
CA VAL A 148 -8.97 15.76 10.46
C VAL A 148 -10.31 16.46 10.19
N TRP A 149 -11.17 15.84 9.38
CA TRP A 149 -12.57 16.22 9.17
C TRP A 149 -13.39 14.96 8.82
N GLY A 150 -14.71 15.07 8.91
CA GLY A 150 -15.64 13.95 8.75
C GLY A 150 -15.61 13.02 9.95
N ASN A 151 -15.38 11.73 9.72
CA ASN A 151 -15.27 10.76 10.81
C ASN A 151 -14.12 11.04 11.75
N MET A 152 -14.37 10.94 13.06
CA MET A 152 -13.39 11.20 14.12
C MET A 152 -13.11 9.97 15.00
N ASP A 153 -13.57 8.79 14.62
CA ASP A 153 -13.31 7.54 15.34
C ASP A 153 -11.94 6.95 15.04
N ILE A 154 -11.41 7.28 13.87
CA ILE A 154 -10.07 6.88 13.42
C ILE A 154 -9.24 8.08 13.00
N ASN A 155 -7.94 7.88 12.92
CA ASN A 155 -7.01 8.85 12.35
C ASN A 155 -6.35 8.23 11.12
N ALA A 156 -6.75 8.68 9.93
CA ALA A 156 -6.26 8.15 8.67
C ALA A 156 -4.74 8.26 8.53
N SER A 157 -4.14 9.36 9.01
CA SER A 157 -2.68 9.55 8.95
C SER A 157 -1.94 8.52 9.79
N GLU A 158 -2.46 8.20 10.99
CA GLU A 158 -1.87 7.17 11.88
C GLU A 158 -2.07 5.77 11.31
N LEU A 159 -3.26 5.48 10.76
CA LEU A 159 -3.54 4.18 10.14
C LEU A 159 -2.63 3.92 8.94
N VAL A 160 -2.51 4.88 8.04
CA VAL A 160 -1.61 4.80 6.87
C VAL A 160 -0.15 4.63 7.32
N TRP A 161 0.30 5.41 8.31
CA TRP A 161 1.65 5.27 8.84
C TRP A 161 1.92 3.90 9.46
N ASN A 162 0.99 3.41 10.29
CA ASN A 162 1.13 2.11 10.94
C ASN A 162 1.11 0.98 9.90
N PHE A 163 0.20 1.05 8.93
CA PHE A 163 0.15 0.11 7.81
C PHE A 163 1.48 0.06 7.05
N PHE A 164 2.04 1.20 6.67
CA PHE A 164 3.33 1.22 5.99
C PHE A 164 4.47 0.69 6.86
N ASN A 165 4.42 0.95 8.16
CA ASN A 165 5.42 0.45 9.09
C ASN A 165 5.34 -1.07 9.27
N ASP A 166 4.12 -1.65 9.28
CA ASP A 166 3.92 -3.10 9.38
C ASP A 166 4.45 -3.85 8.15
N PHE A 167 4.45 -3.20 6.99
CA PHE A 167 4.98 -3.75 5.74
C PHE A 167 6.38 -3.26 5.37
N SER A 168 7.00 -2.45 6.21
CA SER A 168 8.38 -2.03 6.01
C SER A 168 9.34 -3.20 6.18
N LEU A 169 10.31 -3.27 5.28
CA LEU A 169 11.41 -4.21 5.44
C LEU A 169 12.45 -3.63 6.40
N ILE A 170 12.86 -4.41 7.38
CA ILE A 170 13.99 -4.07 8.24
C ILE A 170 15.26 -4.47 7.51
N TYR A 171 16.14 -3.50 7.31
CA TYR A 171 17.44 -3.76 6.70
C TYR A 171 18.49 -4.12 7.73
N TYR A 172 19.22 -5.13 7.43
CA TYR A 172 20.47 -5.43 8.12
C TYR A 172 21.63 -5.20 7.13
N ILE A 173 22.65 -4.43 7.54
CA ILE A 173 23.89 -4.35 6.75
C ILE A 173 24.40 -5.77 6.56
N GLY A 174 24.58 -6.19 5.31
CA GLY A 174 24.95 -7.55 4.95
C GLY A 174 23.79 -8.45 4.47
N ASP A 175 22.53 -8.03 4.58
CA ASP A 175 21.36 -8.67 3.97
C ASP A 175 21.18 -8.11 2.54
N ILE A 176 21.94 -8.67 1.61
CA ILE A 176 22.11 -8.12 0.26
C ILE A 176 20.95 -8.52 -0.66
N ASP A 177 20.34 -9.68 -0.41
CA ASP A 177 19.17 -10.15 -1.17
C ASP A 177 17.84 -9.70 -0.57
N TYR A 178 17.87 -8.95 0.54
CA TYR A 178 16.72 -8.37 1.23
C TYR A 178 15.70 -9.41 1.74
N ASN A 179 16.17 -10.62 2.08
CA ASN A 179 15.29 -11.67 2.59
C ASN A 179 15.05 -11.60 4.11
N GLY A 180 15.69 -10.63 4.81
CA GLY A 180 15.60 -10.41 6.26
C GLY A 180 16.54 -11.26 7.09
N SER A 181 17.47 -11.97 6.46
CA SER A 181 18.49 -12.83 7.10
C SER A 181 19.85 -12.56 6.50
N ILE A 182 20.90 -12.58 7.30
CA ILE A 182 22.27 -12.53 6.79
C ILE A 182 22.79 -13.98 6.71
N ASP A 183 22.91 -14.51 5.50
CA ASP A 183 23.29 -15.91 5.29
C ASP A 183 24.22 -16.10 4.08
N ILE A 184 24.35 -17.36 3.61
CA ILE A 184 25.25 -17.69 2.50
C ILE A 184 24.81 -17.07 1.17
N GLY A 185 23.50 -16.76 1.00
CA GLY A 185 22.97 -16.09 -0.19
C GLY A 185 23.60 -14.72 -0.35
N ASP A 186 23.68 -13.96 0.72
CA ASP A 186 24.29 -12.62 0.73
C ASP A 186 25.77 -12.63 0.42
N ILE A 187 26.49 -13.65 0.96
CA ILE A 187 27.92 -13.81 0.67
C ILE A 187 28.15 -14.06 -0.81
N LEU A 188 27.28 -14.82 -1.46
CA LEU A 188 27.39 -15.10 -2.89
C LEU A 188 27.12 -13.84 -3.70
N LEU A 189 26.10 -13.05 -3.35
CA LEU A 189 25.79 -11.78 -4.02
C LEU A 189 26.91 -10.76 -3.80
N LEU A 190 27.42 -10.62 -2.57
CA LEU A 190 28.57 -9.76 -2.27
C LEU A 190 29.79 -10.14 -3.12
N SER A 191 30.05 -11.44 -3.24
CA SER A 191 31.13 -11.95 -4.09
C SER A 191 30.94 -11.54 -5.55
N ASP A 192 29.73 -11.67 -6.09
CA ASP A 192 29.42 -11.29 -7.45
C ASP A 192 29.57 -9.78 -7.67
N GLU A 193 29.12 -8.93 -6.74
CA GLU A 193 29.31 -7.47 -6.80
C GLU A 193 30.80 -7.10 -6.82
N ILE A 194 31.61 -7.68 -5.96
CA ILE A 194 33.06 -7.42 -5.89
C ILE A 194 33.77 -7.87 -7.17
N PHE A 195 33.48 -9.09 -7.66
CA PHE A 195 34.21 -9.67 -8.80
C PHE A 195 33.74 -9.18 -10.16
N LEU A 196 32.43 -8.85 -10.29
CA LEU A 196 31.85 -8.41 -11.54
C LEU A 196 31.84 -6.87 -11.68
N ASN A 197 32.21 -6.16 -10.60
CA ASN A 197 32.17 -4.70 -10.52
C ASN A 197 30.78 -4.14 -10.94
N THR A 198 29.74 -4.82 -10.48
CA THR A 198 28.33 -4.46 -10.70
C THR A 198 27.90 -3.36 -9.73
N ASN A 199 26.70 -2.88 -9.86
CA ASN A 199 26.19 -1.69 -9.18
C ASN A 199 26.46 -1.69 -7.67
N TYR A 200 26.85 -0.53 -7.14
CA TYR A 200 26.96 -0.28 -5.70
C TYR A 200 25.63 -0.57 -4.99
N ASN A 201 25.66 -1.47 -4.03
CA ASN A 201 24.58 -1.72 -3.09
C ASN A 201 25.05 -1.30 -1.69
N PHE A 202 24.37 -0.37 -1.04
CA PHE A 202 24.79 0.14 0.27
C PHE A 202 24.80 -0.93 1.37
N LEU A 203 24.07 -2.03 1.22
CA LEU A 203 24.08 -3.15 2.15
C LEU A 203 25.34 -4.04 1.99
N SER A 204 26.01 -3.95 0.85
CA SER A 204 27.29 -4.62 0.58
C SER A 204 28.48 -3.80 1.08
N ASP A 205 28.29 -2.52 1.39
CA ASP A 205 29.29 -1.63 2.00
C ASP A 205 29.35 -1.85 3.51
N LEU A 206 30.01 -2.92 3.92
CA LEU A 206 30.03 -3.38 5.31
C LEU A 206 30.82 -2.44 6.25
N ASN A 207 31.72 -1.64 5.73
CA ASN A 207 32.54 -0.71 6.49
C ASN A 207 32.08 0.77 6.32
N ASN A 208 31.08 0.99 5.49
CA ASN A 208 30.46 2.31 5.23
C ASN A 208 31.44 3.37 4.69
N ASP A 209 32.33 2.96 3.78
CA ASP A 209 33.30 3.85 3.13
C ASP A 209 32.88 4.27 1.71
N ASN A 210 31.65 3.92 1.29
CA ASN A 210 31.03 4.14 -0.02
C ASN A 210 31.69 3.33 -1.16
N THR A 211 32.35 2.24 -0.82
CA THR A 211 32.85 1.26 -1.79
C THR A 211 32.46 -0.15 -1.38
N VAL A 212 32.29 -1.03 -2.36
CA VAL A 212 32.07 -2.45 -2.11
C VAL A 212 33.35 -3.19 -2.50
N ASP A 213 34.17 -3.55 -1.52
CA ASP A 213 35.43 -4.24 -1.72
C ASP A 213 35.78 -5.19 -0.54
N ILE A 214 36.96 -5.71 -0.54
CA ILE A 214 37.47 -6.66 0.47
C ILE A 214 38.39 -6.05 1.52
N ASN A 215 38.42 -4.71 1.65
CA ASN A 215 39.29 -4.01 2.59
C ASN A 215 38.67 -3.87 3.98
#